data_614677ebffb7055c8c099357ff2b63b7
#
_entry.id   614677ebffb7055c8c099357ff2b63b7
#
_cell.length_a   1.000
_cell.length_b   1.000
_cell.length_c   1.000
_cell.angle_alpha   90.00
_cell.angle_beta   90.00
_cell.angle_gamma   90.00
#
_symmetry.space_group_name_H-M   'P 1'
#
loop_
_entity.id
_entity.type
_entity.pdbx_description
1 polymer ?
#
loop_
_entity_poly.entity_id
_entity_poly.type
_entity_poly.pdbx_seq_one_letter_code
_entity_poly.pdbx_strand_id
1 'polypeptide(L)'
;MIYNKKLFIRKGEEADINADFLKDVDEKLEERFDYESLKKIIVEAKEKTTDEKTIKEYNQILALSDSYRKISFSKDTDISDRVIFPISDFERKGIEDARFVKFQKENGKFVYYGTYTAYDGQHIMPKLIHTYDFVDFKTGPLNGTGA
;
A
#
# COMPACT_ATOMS: atom_id res chain seq x y z
N MET A 1 -9.08 6.58 3.96
CA MET A 1 -8.05 7.38 3.22
C MET A 1 -8.60 7.69 1.86
N ILE A 2 -8.42 8.92 1.36
CA ILE A 2 -8.86 9.32 0.02
C ILE A 2 -7.64 9.33 -0.89
N TYR A 3 -7.75 8.67 -2.03
CA TYR A 3 -6.73 8.56 -3.07
C TYR A 3 -7.02 9.55 -4.20
N ASN A 4 -5.97 10.00 -4.88
CA ASN A 4 -6.08 10.71 -6.15
C ASN A 4 -5.96 9.70 -7.28
N LYS A 5 -6.95 9.66 -8.19
CA LYS A 5 -7.03 8.69 -9.28
C LYS A 5 -5.78 8.70 -10.18
N LYS A 6 -5.38 9.87 -10.66
CA LYS A 6 -4.22 10.00 -11.54
C LYS A 6 -2.92 9.49 -10.90
N LEU A 7 -2.72 9.79 -9.61
CA LEU A 7 -1.56 9.29 -8.87
C LEU A 7 -1.62 7.78 -8.69
N PHE A 8 -2.80 7.24 -8.41
CA PHE A 8 -3.02 5.81 -8.22
C PHE A 8 -2.74 5.00 -9.50
N ILE A 9 -3.29 5.44 -10.63
CA ILE A 9 -3.06 4.79 -11.94
C ILE A 9 -1.56 4.79 -12.27
N ARG A 10 -0.87 5.93 -12.13
CA ARG A 10 0.58 5.98 -12.33
C ARG A 10 1.34 5.00 -11.44
N LYS A 11 0.91 4.82 -10.18
CA LYS A 11 1.51 3.83 -9.27
C LYS A 11 1.22 2.39 -9.70
N GLY A 12 0.08 2.14 -10.32
CA GLY A 12 -0.22 0.86 -10.96
C GLY A 12 0.71 0.56 -12.14
N GLU A 13 0.98 1.56 -12.97
CA GLU A 13 1.95 1.46 -14.08
C GLU A 13 3.37 1.18 -13.54
N GLU A 14 3.81 1.89 -12.50
CA GLU A 14 5.10 1.67 -11.83
C GLU A 14 5.21 0.27 -11.19
N ALA A 15 4.10 -0.38 -10.88
CA ALA A 15 4.01 -1.73 -10.33
C ALA A 15 3.79 -2.82 -11.39
N ASP A 16 3.97 -2.50 -12.67
CA ASP A 16 3.78 -3.40 -13.83
C ASP A 16 2.38 -4.05 -13.89
N ILE A 17 1.36 -3.37 -13.36
CA ILE A 17 -0.02 -3.81 -13.52
C ILE A 17 -0.45 -3.59 -14.98
N ASN A 18 -1.13 -4.58 -15.54
CA ASN A 18 -1.56 -4.57 -16.93
C ASN A 18 -2.33 -3.29 -17.30
N ALA A 19 -1.95 -2.65 -18.43
CA ALA A 19 -2.47 -1.37 -18.86
C ALA A 19 -3.98 -1.41 -19.16
N ASP A 20 -4.50 -2.50 -19.73
CA ASP A 20 -5.93 -2.63 -20.04
C ASP A 20 -6.76 -2.70 -18.76
N PHE A 21 -6.21 -3.33 -17.72
CA PHE A 21 -6.80 -3.36 -16.38
C PHE A 21 -6.81 -2.01 -15.70
N LEU A 22 -5.68 -1.30 -15.75
CA LEU A 22 -5.59 0.05 -15.18
C LEU A 22 -6.57 0.99 -15.88
N LYS A 23 -6.75 0.84 -17.18
CA LYS A 23 -7.73 1.61 -17.96
C LYS A 23 -9.17 1.29 -17.54
N ASP A 24 -9.54 0.02 -17.38
CA ASP A 24 -10.87 -0.39 -16.92
C ASP A 24 -11.18 0.16 -15.52
N VAL A 25 -10.20 0.16 -14.63
CA VAL A 25 -10.32 0.74 -13.28
C VAL A 25 -10.39 2.27 -13.34
N ASP A 26 -9.58 2.92 -14.17
CA ASP A 26 -9.59 4.37 -14.37
C ASP A 26 -10.94 4.89 -14.85
N GLU A 27 -11.57 4.20 -15.81
CA GLU A 27 -12.88 4.56 -16.34
C GLU A 27 -14.00 4.50 -15.29
N LYS A 28 -13.87 3.64 -14.28
CA LYS A 28 -14.87 3.41 -13.24
C LYS A 28 -14.65 4.22 -11.96
N LEU A 29 -13.42 4.73 -11.75
CA LEU A 29 -13.07 5.50 -10.56
C LEU A 29 -13.40 6.99 -10.72
N GLU A 30 -13.86 7.60 -9.64
CA GLU A 30 -13.93 9.05 -9.53
C GLU A 30 -12.51 9.65 -9.34
N GLU A 31 -12.35 10.97 -9.61
CA GLU A 31 -11.07 11.70 -9.44
C GLU A 31 -10.49 11.56 -8.03
N ARG A 32 -11.36 11.39 -7.04
CA ARG A 32 -11.02 11.09 -5.66
C ARG A 32 -11.86 9.93 -5.17
N PHE A 33 -11.22 8.89 -4.71
CA PHE A 33 -11.88 7.67 -4.25
C PHE A 33 -11.26 7.16 -2.95
N ASP A 34 -11.96 6.30 -2.25
CA ASP A 34 -11.45 5.57 -1.10
C ASP A 34 -11.28 4.07 -1.41
N TYR A 35 -10.72 3.35 -0.46
CA TYR A 35 -10.48 1.91 -0.59
C TYR A 35 -11.77 1.13 -0.81
N GLU A 36 -12.85 1.49 -0.13
CA GLU A 36 -14.12 0.76 -0.23
C GLU A 36 -14.75 0.94 -1.62
N SER A 37 -14.67 2.14 -2.20
CA SER A 37 -15.12 2.39 -3.57
C SER A 37 -14.35 1.56 -4.60
N LEU A 38 -13.01 1.50 -4.47
CA LEU A 38 -12.19 0.66 -5.32
C LEU A 38 -12.51 -0.83 -5.12
N LYS A 39 -12.61 -1.29 -3.87
CA LYS A 39 -12.92 -2.68 -3.53
C LYS A 39 -14.24 -3.12 -4.15
N LYS A 40 -15.28 -2.27 -4.12
CA LYS A 40 -16.56 -2.56 -4.74
C LYS A 40 -16.43 -2.77 -6.25
N ILE A 41 -15.75 -1.86 -6.96
CA ILE A 41 -15.49 -1.98 -8.40
C ILE A 41 -14.78 -3.29 -8.74
N ILE A 42 -13.75 -3.63 -7.96
CA ILE A 42 -12.95 -4.85 -8.19
C ILE A 42 -13.76 -6.11 -7.88
N VAL A 43 -14.57 -6.14 -6.83
CA VAL A 43 -15.43 -7.30 -6.52
C VAL A 43 -16.44 -7.52 -7.63
N GLU A 44 -17.15 -6.49 -8.08
CA GLU A 44 -18.10 -6.57 -9.19
C GLU A 44 -17.44 -7.04 -10.51
N ALA A 45 -16.20 -6.64 -10.74
CA ALA A 45 -15.44 -7.07 -11.91
C ALA A 45 -15.01 -8.55 -11.81
N LYS A 46 -14.60 -9.00 -10.62
CA LYS A 46 -14.21 -10.40 -10.37
C LYS A 46 -15.37 -11.37 -10.51
N GLU A 47 -16.59 -10.99 -10.17
CA GLU A 47 -17.78 -11.81 -10.34
C GLU A 47 -18.11 -12.11 -11.82
N LYS A 48 -17.57 -11.30 -12.74
CA LYS A 48 -17.81 -11.43 -14.20
C LYS A 48 -16.74 -12.24 -14.92
N THR A 49 -15.73 -12.74 -14.22
CA THR A 49 -14.64 -13.50 -14.82
C THR A 49 -14.28 -14.73 -13.99
N THR A 50 -13.90 -15.80 -14.67
CA THR A 50 -13.32 -17.02 -14.08
C THR A 50 -11.85 -17.19 -14.46
N ASP A 51 -11.29 -16.23 -15.20
CA ASP A 51 -9.89 -16.26 -15.61
C ASP A 51 -8.96 -15.94 -14.42
N GLU A 52 -8.16 -16.93 -14.02
CA GLU A 52 -7.26 -16.83 -12.86
C GLU A 52 -6.23 -15.70 -12.99
N LYS A 53 -5.76 -15.43 -14.21
CA LYS A 53 -4.80 -14.34 -14.46
C LYS A 53 -5.45 -13.00 -14.16
N THR A 54 -6.65 -12.79 -14.68
CA THR A 54 -7.48 -11.60 -14.46
C THR A 54 -7.76 -11.39 -12.97
N ILE A 55 -8.13 -12.43 -12.26
CA ILE A 55 -8.38 -12.39 -10.81
C ILE A 55 -7.11 -11.97 -10.05
N LYS A 56 -5.95 -12.49 -10.46
CA LYS A 56 -4.67 -12.12 -9.85
C LYS A 56 -4.36 -10.63 -10.05
N GLU A 57 -4.58 -10.11 -11.24
CA GLU A 57 -4.35 -8.69 -11.55
C GLU A 57 -5.27 -7.76 -10.74
N TYR A 58 -6.54 -8.10 -10.57
CA TYR A 58 -7.45 -7.39 -9.66
C TYR A 58 -6.96 -7.41 -8.20
N ASN A 59 -6.44 -8.54 -7.74
CA ASN A 59 -5.85 -8.63 -6.40
C ASN A 59 -4.62 -7.73 -6.24
N GLN A 60 -3.78 -7.61 -7.29
CA GLN A 60 -2.64 -6.69 -7.28
C GLN A 60 -3.07 -5.22 -7.14
N ILE A 61 -4.14 -4.82 -7.83
CA ILE A 61 -4.70 -3.45 -7.71
C ILE A 61 -5.19 -3.19 -6.27
N LEU A 62 -5.89 -4.14 -5.66
CA LEU A 62 -6.32 -4.01 -4.26
C LEU A 62 -5.13 -3.94 -3.31
N ALA A 63 -4.12 -4.80 -3.51
CA ALA A 63 -2.90 -4.80 -2.72
C ALA A 63 -2.14 -3.47 -2.83
N LEU A 64 -2.07 -2.90 -4.02
CA LEU A 64 -1.48 -1.59 -4.25
C LEU A 64 -2.18 -0.50 -3.42
N SER A 65 -3.51 -0.44 -3.48
CA SER A 65 -4.30 0.52 -2.72
C SER A 65 -4.13 0.34 -1.21
N ASP A 66 -4.25 -0.89 -0.73
CA ASP A 66 -4.16 -1.22 0.69
C ASP A 66 -2.76 -0.98 1.28
N SER A 67 -1.74 -0.95 0.45
CA SER A 67 -0.36 -0.67 0.89
C SER A 67 -0.13 0.78 1.30
N TYR A 68 -0.93 1.72 0.79
CA TYR A 68 -0.77 3.15 1.11
C TYR A 68 -1.60 3.53 2.32
N ARG A 69 -0.96 3.70 3.46
CA ARG A 69 -1.62 4.12 4.71
C ARG A 69 -0.85 5.21 5.43
N LYS A 70 -1.59 6.00 6.20
CA LYS A 70 -1.04 6.90 7.20
C LYS A 70 -1.43 6.38 8.59
N ILE A 71 -0.43 6.25 9.45
CA ILE A 71 -0.58 5.84 10.85
C ILE A 71 -0.07 7.01 11.68
N SER A 72 -0.88 7.46 12.63
CA SER A 72 -0.52 8.59 13.51
C SER A 72 -0.71 8.19 14.96
N PHE A 73 0.28 8.49 15.77
CA PHE A 73 0.23 8.33 17.22
C PHE A 73 0.04 9.67 17.92
N SER A 74 -0.44 9.66 19.16
CA SER A 74 -0.37 10.84 20.01
C SER A 74 1.09 11.17 20.31
N LYS A 75 1.40 12.46 20.34
CA LYS A 75 2.73 12.94 20.74
C LYS A 75 3.05 12.63 22.22
N ASP A 76 2.00 12.47 23.02
CA ASP A 76 2.10 12.16 24.45
C ASP A 76 2.30 10.66 24.72
N THR A 77 2.24 9.82 23.69
CA THR A 77 2.53 8.38 23.80
C THR A 77 4.03 8.16 23.69
N ASP A 78 4.61 7.45 24.66
CA ASP A 78 6.02 7.07 24.59
C ASP A 78 6.30 6.19 23.36
N ILE A 79 7.49 6.31 22.79
CA ILE A 79 7.85 5.58 21.57
C ILE A 79 7.78 4.06 21.76
N SER A 80 8.07 3.57 22.94
CA SER A 80 7.95 2.17 23.35
C SER A 80 6.52 1.62 23.30
N ASP A 81 5.54 2.50 23.41
CA ASP A 81 4.12 2.14 23.46
C ASP A 81 3.42 2.31 22.10
N ARG A 82 4.16 2.78 21.07
CA ARG A 82 3.65 2.97 19.72
C ARG A 82 3.69 1.66 18.96
N VAL A 83 2.58 0.93 18.97
CA VAL A 83 2.45 -0.35 18.28
C VAL A 83 1.70 -0.17 16.95
N ILE A 84 2.30 -0.63 15.88
CA ILE A 84 1.65 -0.71 14.56
C ILE A 84 1.05 -2.11 14.43
N PHE A 85 -0.28 -2.15 14.28
CA PHE A 85 -1.00 -3.40 14.09
C PHE A 85 -1.21 -3.71 12.61
N PRO A 86 -1.25 -5.01 12.24
CA PRO A 86 -1.73 -5.42 10.94
C PRO A 86 -3.22 -5.07 10.81
N ILE A 87 -3.59 -4.38 9.73
CA ILE A 87 -4.95 -3.90 9.51
C ILE A 87 -5.48 -4.40 8.16
N SER A 88 -4.59 -4.71 7.22
CA SER A 88 -4.96 -5.07 5.87
C SER A 88 -5.19 -6.57 5.70
N ASP A 89 -6.00 -6.94 4.71
CA ASP A 89 -6.18 -8.35 4.32
C ASP A 89 -4.84 -9.03 3.98
N PHE A 90 -3.88 -8.26 3.46
CA PHE A 90 -2.52 -8.72 3.12
C PHE A 90 -1.58 -8.82 4.33
N GLU A 91 -2.02 -8.37 5.50
CA GLU A 91 -1.28 -8.41 6.77
C GLU A 91 -1.97 -9.30 7.81
N ARG A 92 -3.07 -9.96 7.46
CA ARG A 92 -3.96 -10.65 8.42
C ARG A 92 -3.29 -11.73 9.27
N LYS A 93 -2.12 -12.22 8.86
CA LYS A 93 -1.31 -13.19 9.62
C LYS A 93 -0.12 -12.58 10.32
N GLY A 94 0.08 -11.28 10.15
CA GLY A 94 1.09 -10.53 10.87
C GLY A 94 1.97 -9.66 9.99
N ILE A 95 2.71 -8.82 10.67
CA ILE A 95 3.81 -8.01 10.15
C ILE A 95 5.04 -8.22 11.02
N GLU A 96 6.22 -8.27 10.42
CA GLU A 96 7.46 -8.55 11.14
C GLU A 96 8.68 -7.91 10.47
N ASP A 97 9.84 -8.02 11.14
CA ASP A 97 11.16 -7.66 10.62
C ASP A 97 11.29 -6.20 10.15
N ALA A 98 10.68 -5.26 10.86
CA ALA A 98 10.85 -3.85 10.55
C ALA A 98 12.30 -3.39 10.77
N ARG A 99 12.94 -2.86 9.71
CA ARG A 99 14.32 -2.36 9.74
C ARG A 99 14.36 -0.96 9.18
N PHE A 100 14.94 -0.02 9.92
CA PHE A 100 15.01 1.38 9.56
C PHE A 100 16.43 1.85 9.27
N VAL A 101 16.55 2.74 8.27
CA VAL A 101 17.75 3.54 8.05
C VAL A 101 17.41 5.02 8.15
N LYS A 102 18.30 5.80 8.75
CA LYS A 102 18.23 7.26 8.77
C LYS A 102 18.84 7.82 7.49
N PHE A 103 18.06 8.51 6.70
CA PHE A 103 18.48 9.10 5.44
C PHE A 103 18.43 10.63 5.51
N GLN A 104 19.49 11.30 5.07
CA GLN A 104 19.51 12.75 4.96
C GLN A 104 19.17 13.18 3.54
N LYS A 105 18.14 14.03 3.42
CA LYS A 105 17.73 14.63 2.16
C LYS A 105 18.67 15.80 1.77
N GLU A 106 18.65 16.18 0.52
CA GLU A 106 19.42 17.33 -0.02
C GLU A 106 19.17 18.64 0.75
N ASN A 107 17.96 18.84 1.26
CA ASN A 107 17.60 20.01 2.08
C ASN A 107 18.04 19.91 3.55
N GLY A 108 18.88 18.94 3.89
CA GLY A 108 19.43 18.72 5.23
C GLY A 108 18.48 18.05 6.23
N LYS A 109 17.21 17.84 5.88
CA LYS A 109 16.24 17.15 6.76
C LYS A 109 16.47 15.64 6.74
N PHE A 110 16.20 15.00 7.88
CA PHE A 110 16.25 13.56 7.99
C PHE A 110 14.88 12.93 7.77
N VAL A 111 14.88 11.74 7.19
CA VAL A 111 13.74 10.83 7.11
C VAL A 111 14.22 9.45 7.49
N TYR A 112 13.38 8.67 8.15
CA TYR A 112 13.64 7.27 8.47
C TYR A 112 12.83 6.44 7.50
N TYR A 113 13.52 5.72 6.63
CA TYR A 113 12.94 4.71 5.75
C TYR A 113 13.15 3.34 6.37
N GLY A 114 12.11 2.53 6.33
CA GLY A 114 12.17 1.15 6.77
C GLY A 114 11.47 0.23 5.80
N THR A 115 11.85 -1.03 5.84
CA THR A 115 11.10 -2.12 5.22
C THR A 115 10.54 -3.02 6.31
N TYR A 116 9.41 -3.62 6.05
CA TYR A 116 8.83 -4.66 6.89
C TYR A 116 8.18 -5.73 6.03
N THR A 117 8.00 -6.91 6.59
CA THR A 117 7.38 -8.05 5.93
C THR A 117 5.92 -8.15 6.35
N ALA A 118 5.02 -8.25 5.38
CA ALA A 118 3.61 -8.54 5.56
C ALA A 118 3.30 -9.98 5.12
N TYR A 119 2.44 -10.67 5.86
CA TYR A 119 2.04 -12.04 5.57
C TYR A 119 0.52 -12.21 5.67
N ASP A 120 -0.10 -12.75 4.61
CA ASP A 120 -1.55 -12.98 4.53
C ASP A 120 -1.97 -14.43 4.82
N GLY A 121 -1.00 -15.32 4.99
CA GLY A 121 -1.19 -16.76 5.14
C GLY A 121 -0.83 -17.56 3.90
N GLN A 122 -0.57 -16.90 2.77
CA GLN A 122 -0.19 -17.52 1.49
C GLN A 122 1.01 -16.82 0.85
N HIS A 123 1.06 -15.48 0.96
CA HIS A 123 2.05 -14.64 0.29
C HIS A 123 2.82 -13.81 1.31
N ILE A 124 4.12 -13.72 1.10
CA ILE A 124 5.02 -12.84 1.84
C ILE A 124 5.26 -11.60 0.97
N MET A 125 5.02 -10.42 1.52
CA MET A 125 5.14 -9.16 0.79
C MET A 125 6.01 -8.17 1.54
N PRO A 126 7.14 -7.75 0.96
CA PRO A 126 7.90 -6.64 1.51
C PRO A 126 7.15 -5.33 1.29
N LYS A 127 7.11 -4.50 2.32
CA LYS A 127 6.47 -3.18 2.30
C LYS A 127 7.44 -2.11 2.78
N LEU A 128 7.23 -0.90 2.28
CA LEU A 128 7.97 0.28 2.69
C LEU A 128 7.21 1.02 3.80
N ILE A 129 7.93 1.51 4.79
CA ILE A 129 7.44 2.42 5.81
C ILE A 129 8.39 3.59 5.95
N HIS A 130 7.87 4.80 6.17
CA HIS A 130 8.73 5.92 6.47
C HIS A 130 8.10 6.87 7.48
N THR A 131 8.95 7.56 8.20
CA THR A 131 8.57 8.57 9.19
C THR A 131 9.64 9.65 9.28
N TYR A 132 9.25 10.84 9.74
CA TYR A 132 10.18 11.93 10.06
C TYR A 132 10.42 12.07 11.56
N ASP A 133 9.50 11.59 12.37
CA ASP A 133 9.41 11.93 13.80
C ASP A 133 8.96 10.75 14.68
N PHE A 134 8.74 9.59 14.09
CA PHE A 134 8.17 8.40 14.74
C PHE A 134 6.76 8.62 15.35
N VAL A 135 6.10 9.74 15.02
CA VAL A 135 4.69 10.02 15.37
C VAL A 135 3.78 9.71 14.19
N ASP A 136 4.13 10.27 13.03
CA ASP A 136 3.42 10.06 11.77
C ASP A 136 4.22 9.10 10.88
N PHE A 137 3.60 7.97 10.54
CA PHE A 137 4.16 7.00 9.60
C PHE A 137 3.35 6.97 8.31
N LYS A 138 4.02 6.67 7.21
CA LYS A 138 3.37 6.34 5.95
C LYS A 138 3.91 5.00 5.47
N THR A 139 3.01 4.14 5.05
CA THR A 139 3.36 2.88 4.40
C THR A 139 3.10 2.95 2.90
N GLY A 140 3.72 2.06 2.16
CA GLY A 140 3.53 1.90 0.72
C GLY A 140 4.08 0.55 0.25
N PRO A 141 3.75 0.17 -1.00
CA PRO A 141 4.35 -1.00 -1.59
C PRO A 141 5.85 -0.77 -1.80
N LEU A 142 6.63 -1.83 -1.73
CA LEU A 142 8.01 -1.83 -2.22
C LEU A 142 7.96 -2.31 -3.67
N ASN A 143 8.14 -1.39 -4.59
CA ASN A 143 8.06 -1.63 -6.03
C ASN A 143 9.42 -1.39 -6.70
N GLY A 144 9.63 -2.06 -7.83
CA GLY A 144 10.78 -1.87 -8.70
C GLY A 144 11.54 -3.17 -8.96
N THR A 145 12.49 -3.12 -9.89
CA THR A 145 13.29 -4.28 -10.32
C THR A 145 14.21 -4.86 -9.23
N GLY A 146 14.31 -4.20 -8.09
CA GLY A 146 15.09 -4.65 -6.92
C GLY A 146 14.24 -5.02 -5.71
N ALA A 147 12.92 -5.10 -5.87
CA ALA A 147 12.00 -5.46 -4.80
C ALA A 147 11.73 -6.96 -4.77
#